data_06845f87fde543660c249e4a0456324f
#
_entry.id   06845f87fde543660c249e4a0456324f
#
_cell.length_a   1.000
_cell.length_b   1.000
_cell.length_c   1.000
_cell.angle_alpha   90.00
_cell.angle_beta   90.00
_cell.angle_gamma   90.00
#
_symmetry.space_group_name_H-M   'P 1'
#
loop_
_entity.id
_entity.type
_entity.pdbx_description
1 polymer ?
#
loop_
_entity_poly.entity_id
_entity_poly.type
_entity_poly.pdbx_seq_one_letter_code
_entity_poly.pdbx_strand_id
1 'polypeptide(L)'
;MVLIDVDGTLVDSVPDLAYCVDEMMKQLEMPVHGEEKVRNWVGNGVERLTRRALIGQLDGEPDDALFEKAYPIFLDLYDKNVCERSCLYDGVREALDFLKTTDVKIGCVTNKNAQFTLPILEKLGVKDDFEIIVCGDTLTKKKPDPLPLLHSAEQLGAKPEESLMLGDSMSDVKAARAAGFNIICMSYGYNHGEDIRDYNPDAVVDSMDEVKTLIDWA
;
A
#
# COMPACT_ATOMS: atom_id res chain seq x y z
N MET A 1 -12.71 0.48 14.83
CA MET A 1 -12.52 0.59 13.37
C MET A 1 -11.17 0.00 12.98
N VAL A 2 -11.08 -0.65 11.81
CA VAL A 2 -9.81 -1.12 11.23
C VAL A 2 -9.60 -0.44 9.88
N LEU A 3 -8.44 0.19 9.68
CA LEU A 3 -7.97 0.72 8.39
C LEU A 3 -6.86 -0.17 7.86
N ILE A 4 -6.86 -0.44 6.56
CA ILE A 4 -5.93 -1.40 5.95
C ILE A 4 -5.26 -0.75 4.72
N ASP A 5 -3.93 -0.87 4.61
CA ASP A 5 -3.20 -0.49 3.39
C ASP A 5 -3.36 -1.54 2.28
N VAL A 6 -3.01 -1.18 1.06
CA VAL A 6 -3.13 -2.05 -0.12
C VAL A 6 -1.81 -2.72 -0.47
N ASP A 7 -0.85 -1.95 -1.00
CA ASP A 7 0.40 -2.49 -1.53
C ASP A 7 1.30 -2.98 -0.38
N GLY A 8 1.64 -4.26 -0.37
CA GLY A 8 2.46 -4.87 0.69
C GLY A 8 1.68 -5.31 1.93
N THR A 9 0.39 -4.99 1.99
CA THR A 9 -0.48 -5.35 3.13
C THR A 9 -1.60 -6.28 2.68
N LEU A 10 -2.53 -5.80 1.85
CA LEU A 10 -3.59 -6.62 1.24
C LEU A 10 -3.09 -7.37 0.00
N VAL A 11 -2.26 -6.72 -0.81
CA VAL A 11 -1.96 -7.11 -2.18
C VAL A 11 -0.45 -7.17 -2.41
N ASP A 12 0.04 -8.30 -2.93
CA ASP A 12 1.34 -8.34 -3.61
C ASP A 12 1.16 -7.76 -5.01
N SER A 13 1.43 -6.47 -5.14
CA SER A 13 1.31 -5.73 -6.40
C SER A 13 2.63 -5.59 -7.16
N VAL A 14 3.74 -6.01 -6.56
CA VAL A 14 5.08 -5.89 -7.16
C VAL A 14 5.21 -6.62 -8.49
N PRO A 15 4.63 -7.80 -8.72
CA PRO A 15 4.77 -8.47 -10.02
C PRO A 15 4.28 -7.62 -11.20
N ASP A 16 3.17 -6.87 -11.05
CA ASP A 16 2.69 -5.96 -12.10
C ASP A 16 3.54 -4.68 -12.19
N LEU A 17 3.91 -4.10 -11.05
CA LEU A 17 4.75 -2.91 -11.02
C LEU A 17 6.12 -3.18 -11.64
N ALA A 18 6.75 -4.31 -11.33
CA ALA A 18 8.05 -4.70 -11.86
C ALA A 18 7.98 -4.96 -13.37
N TYR A 19 6.93 -5.64 -13.83
CA TYR A 19 6.69 -5.81 -15.25
C TYR A 19 6.61 -4.47 -15.98
N CYS A 20 5.83 -3.51 -15.46
CA CYS A 20 5.66 -2.19 -16.07
C CYS A 20 6.96 -1.37 -16.03
N VAL A 21 7.72 -1.44 -14.94
CA VAL A 21 9.05 -0.82 -14.84
C VAL A 21 9.96 -1.38 -15.93
N ASP A 22 10.08 -2.70 -16.04
CA ASP A 22 10.99 -3.33 -16.98
C ASP A 22 10.59 -3.08 -18.44
N GLU A 23 9.29 -3.05 -18.76
CA GLU A 23 8.80 -2.70 -20.09
C GLU A 23 9.04 -1.22 -20.43
N MET A 24 8.88 -0.31 -19.46
CA MET A 24 9.25 1.10 -19.62
C MET A 24 10.76 1.24 -19.89
N MET A 25 11.61 0.56 -19.12
CA MET A 25 13.07 0.60 -19.29
C MET A 25 13.48 0.08 -20.68
N LYS A 26 12.85 -1.01 -21.18
CA LYS A 26 13.07 -1.52 -22.54
C LYS A 26 12.71 -0.48 -23.61
N GLN A 27 11.57 0.20 -23.48
CA GLN A 27 11.16 1.25 -24.43
C GLN A 27 12.11 2.45 -24.43
N LEU A 28 12.80 2.68 -23.32
CA LEU A 28 13.81 3.73 -23.18
C LEU A 28 15.23 3.26 -23.58
N GLU A 29 15.37 1.99 -24.03
CA GLU A 29 16.66 1.36 -24.33
C GLU A 29 17.62 1.36 -23.12
N MET A 30 17.07 1.25 -21.90
CA MET A 30 17.79 1.22 -20.63
C MET A 30 17.78 -0.20 -20.02
N PRO A 31 18.77 -0.52 -19.15
CA PRO A 31 18.80 -1.82 -18.47
C PRO A 31 17.56 -2.06 -17.59
N VAL A 32 16.99 -3.27 -17.66
CA VAL A 32 15.91 -3.71 -16.78
C VAL A 32 16.42 -4.05 -15.38
N HIS A 33 15.54 -4.07 -14.40
CA HIS A 33 15.90 -4.22 -12.99
C HIS A 33 15.45 -5.55 -12.37
N GLY A 34 14.34 -6.12 -12.85
CA GLY A 34 13.73 -7.32 -12.30
C GLY A 34 12.93 -7.06 -11.01
N GLU A 35 12.10 -8.05 -10.67
CA GLU A 35 11.12 -7.93 -9.58
C GLU A 35 11.78 -7.73 -8.21
N GLU A 36 12.84 -8.46 -7.88
CA GLU A 36 13.51 -8.39 -6.58
C GLU A 36 13.99 -6.97 -6.25
N LYS A 37 14.57 -6.28 -7.25
CA LYS A 37 15.06 -4.92 -7.08
C LYS A 37 13.92 -3.91 -7.01
N VAL A 38 12.89 -4.07 -7.85
CA VAL A 38 11.71 -3.20 -7.86
C VAL A 38 10.94 -3.31 -6.55
N ARG A 39 10.84 -4.50 -5.94
CA ARG A 39 10.22 -4.74 -4.63
C ARG A 39 10.76 -3.80 -3.55
N ASN A 40 12.05 -3.56 -3.52
CA ASN A 40 12.67 -2.64 -2.57
C ASN A 40 12.39 -1.15 -2.87
N TRP A 41 11.85 -0.84 -4.04
CA TRP A 41 11.54 0.54 -4.45
C TRP A 41 10.07 0.90 -4.32
N VAL A 42 9.18 -0.06 -4.13
CA VAL A 42 7.74 0.19 -3.97
C VAL A 42 7.49 0.94 -2.67
N GLY A 43 6.49 1.80 -2.69
CA GLY A 43 6.12 2.74 -1.64
C GLY A 43 6.25 4.20 -2.11
N ASN A 44 5.51 5.09 -1.51
CA ASN A 44 5.46 6.53 -1.82
C ASN A 44 4.83 6.88 -3.20
N GLY A 45 4.18 5.93 -3.88
CA GLY A 45 3.46 6.13 -5.14
C GLY A 45 4.29 5.87 -6.40
N VAL A 46 3.61 5.75 -7.53
CA VAL A 46 4.19 5.34 -8.83
C VAL A 46 5.15 6.38 -9.42
N GLU A 47 4.98 7.64 -9.11
CA GLU A 47 5.92 8.70 -9.51
C GLU A 47 7.30 8.44 -8.92
N ARG A 48 7.36 8.19 -7.60
CA ARG A 48 8.62 7.90 -6.92
C ARG A 48 9.24 6.59 -7.39
N LEU A 49 8.43 5.57 -7.64
CA LEU A 49 8.89 4.31 -8.22
C LEU A 49 9.55 4.51 -9.59
N THR A 50 8.93 5.31 -10.47
CA THR A 50 9.51 5.63 -11.79
C THR A 50 10.85 6.35 -11.65
N ARG A 51 10.97 7.34 -10.76
CA ARG A 51 12.24 8.05 -10.49
C ARG A 51 13.33 7.09 -10.04
N ARG A 52 13.02 6.19 -9.09
CA ARG A 52 13.94 5.15 -8.59
C ARG A 52 14.39 4.19 -9.69
N ALA A 53 13.46 3.79 -10.56
CA ALA A 53 13.76 2.93 -11.69
C ALA A 53 14.75 3.57 -12.67
N LEU A 54 14.57 4.85 -13.00
CA LEU A 54 15.45 5.58 -13.94
C LEU A 54 16.88 5.71 -13.45
N ILE A 55 17.08 5.85 -12.14
CA ILE A 55 18.44 5.96 -11.56
C ILE A 55 18.98 4.63 -11.03
N GLY A 56 18.13 3.61 -10.91
CA GLY A 56 18.50 2.29 -10.37
C GLY A 56 18.83 2.28 -8.88
N GLN A 57 18.33 3.27 -8.11
CA GLN A 57 18.64 3.48 -6.69
C GLN A 57 17.38 3.93 -5.93
N LEU A 58 17.38 3.71 -4.60
CA LEU A 58 16.28 4.10 -3.71
C LEU A 58 16.16 5.63 -3.58
N ASP A 59 17.31 6.31 -3.43
CA ASP A 59 17.39 7.75 -3.24
C ASP A 59 18.10 8.45 -4.39
N GLY A 60 17.68 9.68 -4.66
CA GLY A 60 18.18 10.50 -5.74
C GLY A 60 17.07 10.91 -6.72
N GLU A 61 17.44 11.75 -7.70
CA GLU A 61 16.52 12.24 -8.72
C GLU A 61 17.14 12.00 -10.12
N PRO A 62 16.35 11.50 -11.08
CA PRO A 62 16.79 11.44 -12.48
C PRO A 62 16.82 12.83 -13.11
N ASP A 63 17.36 12.90 -14.31
CA ASP A 63 17.21 14.06 -15.19
C ASP A 63 15.69 14.30 -15.45
N ASP A 64 15.26 15.57 -15.36
CA ASP A 64 13.84 15.93 -15.47
C ASP A 64 13.28 15.58 -16.85
N ALA A 65 14.04 15.82 -17.94
CA ALA A 65 13.59 15.51 -19.30
C ALA A 65 13.43 13.99 -19.51
N LEU A 66 14.30 13.19 -18.88
CA LEU A 66 14.18 11.74 -18.88
C LEU A 66 12.92 11.27 -18.11
N PHE A 67 12.68 11.88 -16.95
CA PHE A 67 11.48 11.55 -16.16
C PHE A 67 10.19 11.94 -16.91
N GLU A 68 10.11 13.13 -17.49
CA GLU A 68 8.96 13.59 -18.27
C GLU A 68 8.65 12.66 -19.46
N LYS A 69 9.68 12.05 -20.06
CA LYS A 69 9.52 11.04 -21.11
C LYS A 69 9.06 9.68 -20.56
N ALA A 70 9.63 9.24 -19.45
CA ALA A 70 9.43 7.89 -18.88
C ALA A 70 8.08 7.74 -18.18
N TYR A 71 7.67 8.74 -17.41
CA TYR A 71 6.50 8.63 -16.53
C TYR A 71 5.19 8.36 -17.28
N PRO A 72 4.88 9.04 -18.41
CA PRO A 72 3.70 8.67 -19.22
C PRO A 72 3.75 7.25 -19.77
N ILE A 73 4.92 6.74 -20.13
CA ILE A 73 5.10 5.35 -20.60
C ILE A 73 4.74 4.38 -19.48
N PHE A 74 5.26 4.62 -18.26
CA PHE A 74 4.93 3.79 -17.11
C PHE A 74 3.43 3.81 -16.81
N LEU A 75 2.80 4.98 -16.81
CA LEU A 75 1.36 5.11 -16.52
C LEU A 75 0.50 4.34 -17.54
N ASP A 76 0.80 4.46 -18.84
CA ASP A 76 0.09 3.73 -19.91
C ASP A 76 0.27 2.21 -19.77
N LEU A 77 1.47 1.77 -19.43
CA LEU A 77 1.75 0.35 -19.18
C LEU A 77 0.99 -0.17 -17.95
N TYR A 78 1.02 0.59 -16.86
CA TYR A 78 0.39 0.16 -15.62
C TYR A 78 -1.14 0.18 -15.71
N ASP A 79 -1.72 1.15 -16.40
CA ASP A 79 -3.16 1.20 -16.66
C ASP A 79 -3.65 -0.06 -17.41
N LYS A 80 -2.87 -0.55 -18.36
CA LYS A 80 -3.17 -1.76 -19.15
C LYS A 80 -2.89 -3.07 -18.40
N ASN A 81 -2.07 -3.05 -17.37
CA ASN A 81 -1.60 -4.24 -16.66
C ASN A 81 -1.98 -4.24 -15.17
N VAL A 82 -2.91 -3.40 -14.76
CA VAL A 82 -3.40 -3.36 -13.38
C VAL A 82 -4.01 -4.70 -13.00
N CYS A 83 -3.40 -5.36 -12.00
CA CYS A 83 -3.86 -6.63 -11.44
C CYS A 83 -3.93 -7.80 -12.44
N GLU A 84 -2.92 -7.92 -13.32
CA GLU A 84 -2.76 -9.08 -14.21
C GLU A 84 -1.94 -10.20 -13.55
N ARG A 85 -1.04 -9.82 -12.61
CA ARG A 85 -0.12 -10.69 -11.88
C ARG A 85 -0.23 -10.51 -10.35
N SER A 86 -0.87 -9.43 -9.93
CA SER A 86 -1.09 -9.12 -8.51
C SER A 86 -2.09 -10.09 -7.88
N CYS A 87 -1.89 -10.43 -6.61
CA CYS A 87 -2.80 -11.30 -5.85
C CYS A 87 -2.92 -10.80 -4.41
N LEU A 88 -3.95 -11.26 -3.70
CA LEU A 88 -4.01 -11.10 -2.25
C LEU A 88 -2.90 -11.92 -1.59
N TYR A 89 -2.33 -11.38 -0.51
CA TYR A 89 -1.49 -12.19 0.37
C TYR A 89 -2.29 -13.28 1.08
N ASP A 90 -1.61 -14.34 1.48
CA ASP A 90 -2.20 -15.42 2.26
C ASP A 90 -2.79 -14.88 3.58
N GLY A 91 -3.97 -15.37 3.96
CA GLY A 91 -4.67 -14.96 5.16
C GLY A 91 -5.49 -13.65 5.04
N VAL A 92 -5.36 -12.90 3.95
CA VAL A 92 -6.11 -11.63 3.76
C VAL A 92 -7.61 -11.88 3.64
N ARG A 93 -8.03 -12.83 2.81
CA ARG A 93 -9.45 -13.16 2.63
C ARG A 93 -10.08 -13.62 3.93
N GLU A 94 -9.40 -14.49 4.63
CA GLU A 94 -9.83 -15.04 5.93
C GLU A 94 -9.93 -13.95 7.00
N ALA A 95 -9.02 -12.97 6.99
CA ALA A 95 -9.07 -11.84 7.90
C ALA A 95 -10.24 -10.90 7.60
N LEU A 96 -10.45 -10.55 6.32
CA LEU A 96 -11.57 -9.69 5.90
C LEU A 96 -12.92 -10.36 6.20
N ASP A 97 -13.06 -11.65 5.90
CA ASP A 97 -14.28 -12.39 6.19
C ASP A 97 -14.55 -12.49 7.70
N PHE A 98 -13.52 -12.64 8.51
CA PHE A 98 -13.66 -12.56 9.96
C PHE A 98 -14.10 -11.16 10.43
N LEU A 99 -13.44 -10.09 9.97
CA LEU A 99 -13.78 -8.72 10.36
C LEU A 99 -15.24 -8.38 10.05
N LYS A 100 -15.77 -8.87 8.94
CA LYS A 100 -17.20 -8.72 8.58
C LYS A 100 -18.17 -9.44 9.53
N THR A 101 -17.70 -10.39 10.34
CA THR A 101 -18.53 -11.03 11.37
C THR A 101 -18.59 -10.22 12.67
N THR A 102 -17.81 -9.16 12.78
CA THR A 102 -17.77 -8.26 13.94
C THR A 102 -18.51 -6.95 13.64
N ASP A 103 -18.76 -6.13 14.67
CA ASP A 103 -19.34 -4.79 14.50
C ASP A 103 -18.30 -3.72 14.12
N VAL A 104 -17.08 -4.14 13.75
CA VAL A 104 -15.97 -3.26 13.42
C VAL A 104 -16.12 -2.71 12.00
N LYS A 105 -16.05 -1.40 11.84
CA LYS A 105 -16.02 -0.73 10.54
C LYS A 105 -14.66 -0.94 9.86
N ILE A 106 -14.68 -1.27 8.58
CA ILE A 106 -13.48 -1.57 7.80
C ILE A 106 -13.28 -0.49 6.75
N GLY A 107 -12.09 0.11 6.69
CA GLY A 107 -11.71 1.09 5.66
C GLY A 107 -10.37 0.74 5.00
N CYS A 108 -10.18 1.24 3.80
CA CYS A 108 -8.92 1.15 3.07
C CYS A 108 -8.24 2.53 3.03
N VAL A 109 -6.96 2.60 3.40
CA VAL A 109 -6.16 3.84 3.34
C VAL A 109 -4.80 3.57 2.72
N THR A 110 -4.60 4.03 1.49
CA THR A 110 -3.39 3.76 0.71
C THR A 110 -2.76 5.00 0.10
N ASN A 111 -1.43 4.97 -0.12
CA ASN A 111 -0.73 6.00 -0.88
C ASN A 111 -0.85 5.81 -2.41
N LYS A 112 -1.44 4.70 -2.85
CA LYS A 112 -1.72 4.41 -4.26
C LYS A 112 -2.87 5.27 -4.77
N ASN A 113 -2.78 5.77 -6.00
CA ASN A 113 -3.83 6.58 -6.63
C ASN A 113 -5.10 5.76 -6.91
N ALA A 114 -6.26 6.42 -6.87
CA ALA A 114 -7.57 5.80 -7.05
C ALA A 114 -7.72 5.05 -8.38
N GLN A 115 -7.16 5.59 -9.47
CA GLN A 115 -7.20 4.97 -10.80
C GLN A 115 -6.60 3.55 -10.83
N PHE A 116 -5.67 3.23 -9.93
CA PHE A 116 -5.07 1.88 -9.83
C PHE A 116 -5.67 1.08 -8.67
N THR A 117 -5.97 1.75 -7.55
CA THR A 117 -6.51 1.10 -6.36
C THR A 117 -7.86 0.45 -6.62
N LEU A 118 -8.80 1.22 -7.17
CA LEU A 118 -10.17 0.73 -7.35
C LEU A 118 -10.27 -0.50 -8.27
N PRO A 119 -9.60 -0.53 -9.45
CA PRO A 119 -9.59 -1.72 -10.28
C PRO A 119 -8.93 -2.95 -9.64
N ILE A 120 -7.87 -2.76 -8.84
CA ILE A 120 -7.22 -3.86 -8.11
C ILE A 120 -8.18 -4.48 -7.10
N LEU A 121 -8.79 -3.66 -6.24
CA LEU A 121 -9.72 -4.14 -5.22
C LEU A 121 -10.96 -4.81 -5.85
N GLU A 122 -11.43 -4.30 -6.98
CA GLU A 122 -12.55 -4.87 -7.72
C GLU A 122 -12.20 -6.22 -8.34
N LYS A 123 -11.06 -6.32 -9.06
CA LYS A 123 -10.59 -7.58 -9.67
C LYS A 123 -10.31 -8.67 -8.64
N LEU A 124 -9.80 -8.29 -7.47
CA LEU A 124 -9.53 -9.22 -6.36
C LEU A 124 -10.78 -9.53 -5.51
N GLY A 125 -11.92 -8.89 -5.79
CA GLY A 125 -13.20 -9.14 -5.13
C GLY A 125 -13.24 -8.72 -3.67
N VAL A 126 -12.50 -7.64 -3.30
CA VAL A 126 -12.42 -7.13 -1.92
C VAL A 126 -12.94 -5.68 -1.80
N LYS A 127 -13.31 -5.03 -2.91
CA LYS A 127 -13.72 -3.63 -2.90
C LYS A 127 -14.91 -3.35 -1.98
N ASP A 128 -15.91 -4.23 -2.03
CA ASP A 128 -17.16 -4.09 -1.29
C ASP A 128 -17.02 -4.47 0.20
N ASP A 129 -15.84 -4.93 0.63
CA ASP A 129 -15.55 -5.18 2.04
C ASP A 129 -15.24 -3.88 2.81
N PHE A 130 -15.02 -2.75 2.11
CA PHE A 130 -14.63 -1.47 2.71
C PHE A 130 -15.78 -0.46 2.70
N GLU A 131 -16.09 0.13 3.88
CA GLU A 131 -17.05 1.21 4.01
C GLU A 131 -16.50 2.55 3.52
N ILE A 132 -15.18 2.72 3.52
CA ILE A 132 -14.46 3.88 2.99
C ILE A 132 -13.17 3.45 2.31
N ILE A 133 -12.85 4.10 1.19
CA ILE A 133 -11.57 3.92 0.49
C ILE A 133 -10.94 5.30 0.29
N VAL A 134 -9.79 5.53 0.93
CA VAL A 134 -9.00 6.76 0.83
C VAL A 134 -7.68 6.44 0.10
N CYS A 135 -7.58 6.96 -1.11
CA CYS A 135 -6.43 6.78 -1.99
C CYS A 135 -5.43 7.94 -1.87
N GLY A 136 -4.24 7.79 -2.43
CA GLY A 136 -3.17 8.76 -2.37
C GLY A 136 -3.48 10.12 -3.01
N ASP A 137 -4.52 10.21 -3.82
CA ASP A 137 -5.04 11.41 -4.48
C ASP A 137 -6.43 11.85 -3.98
N THR A 138 -6.98 11.21 -2.95
CA THR A 138 -8.28 11.57 -2.36
C THR A 138 -8.20 12.86 -1.55
N LEU A 139 -7.11 13.04 -0.81
CA LEU A 139 -6.88 14.16 0.09
C LEU A 139 -5.62 14.93 -0.30
N THR A 140 -5.43 16.12 0.31
CA THR A 140 -4.25 16.96 0.07
C THR A 140 -2.94 16.39 0.61
N LYS A 141 -3.03 15.42 1.51
CA LYS A 141 -1.89 14.74 2.12
C LYS A 141 -2.13 13.24 2.17
N LYS A 142 -1.03 12.50 2.15
CA LYS A 142 -0.99 11.03 2.22
C LYS A 142 -0.09 10.56 3.35
N LYS A 143 -0.13 9.26 3.71
CA LYS A 143 0.76 8.69 4.72
C LYS A 143 2.24 9.02 4.38
N PRO A 144 3.07 9.45 5.31
CA PRO A 144 2.97 9.34 6.77
C PRO A 144 2.20 10.48 7.48
N ASP A 145 1.57 11.43 6.76
CA ASP A 145 0.70 12.42 7.41
C ASP A 145 -0.54 11.71 7.98
N PRO A 146 -1.01 12.08 9.20
CA PRO A 146 -2.16 11.45 9.84
C PRO A 146 -3.50 11.76 9.17
N LEU A 147 -3.57 12.75 8.29
CA LEU A 147 -4.81 13.24 7.70
C LEU A 147 -5.70 12.13 7.09
N PRO A 148 -5.17 11.14 6.31
CA PRO A 148 -6.01 10.08 5.76
C PRO A 148 -6.68 9.20 6.82
N LEU A 149 -5.99 8.90 7.91
CA LEU A 149 -6.51 8.08 9.01
C LEU A 149 -7.57 8.84 9.80
N LEU A 150 -7.27 10.09 10.16
CA LEU A 150 -8.20 10.97 10.90
C LEU A 150 -9.47 11.27 10.10
N HIS A 151 -9.33 11.51 8.78
CA HIS A 151 -10.46 11.67 7.87
C HIS A 151 -11.34 10.42 7.85
N SER A 152 -10.75 9.23 7.74
CA SER A 152 -11.50 7.97 7.75
C SER A 152 -12.23 7.76 9.08
N ALA A 153 -11.58 8.08 10.21
CA ALA A 153 -12.19 7.99 11.52
C ALA A 153 -13.40 8.93 11.66
N GLU A 154 -13.26 10.18 11.19
CA GLU A 154 -14.36 11.16 11.19
C GLU A 154 -15.54 10.68 10.34
N GLN A 155 -15.28 10.21 9.10
CA GLN A 155 -16.34 9.74 8.19
C GLN A 155 -17.07 8.51 8.72
N LEU A 156 -16.37 7.61 9.40
CA LEU A 156 -16.94 6.39 9.96
C LEU A 156 -17.45 6.58 11.40
N GLY A 157 -17.26 7.76 12.00
CA GLY A 157 -17.69 8.05 13.38
C GLY A 157 -16.94 7.22 14.43
N ALA A 158 -15.67 6.90 14.17
CA ALA A 158 -14.81 6.12 15.05
C ALA A 158 -13.85 7.04 15.82
N LYS A 159 -13.41 6.59 17.01
CA LYS A 159 -12.39 7.29 17.78
C LYS A 159 -10.99 6.79 17.41
N PRO A 160 -10.01 7.67 17.22
CA PRO A 160 -8.63 7.27 16.91
C PRO A 160 -8.06 6.25 17.90
N GLU A 161 -8.21 6.47 19.19
CA GLU A 161 -7.70 5.61 20.27
C GLU A 161 -8.34 4.21 20.33
N GLU A 162 -9.52 4.03 19.71
CA GLU A 162 -10.21 2.75 19.57
C GLU A 162 -10.06 2.16 18.15
N SER A 163 -9.12 2.69 17.38
CA SER A 163 -8.91 2.34 15.98
C SER A 163 -7.56 1.69 15.73
N LEU A 164 -7.51 0.82 14.73
CA LEU A 164 -6.34 0.07 14.33
C LEU A 164 -5.99 0.38 12.87
N MET A 165 -4.70 0.56 12.59
CA MET A 165 -4.13 0.50 11.25
C MET A 165 -3.46 -0.85 11.03
N LEU A 166 -3.71 -1.48 9.88
CA LEU A 166 -2.94 -2.61 9.36
C LEU A 166 -2.11 -2.11 8.17
N GLY A 167 -0.79 -2.25 8.25
CA GLY A 167 0.13 -1.77 7.23
C GLY A 167 1.42 -2.59 7.20
N ASP A 168 2.37 -2.19 6.40
CA ASP A 168 3.65 -2.91 6.24
C ASP A 168 4.87 -1.99 6.25
N SER A 169 4.67 -0.69 6.24
CA SER A 169 5.74 0.29 6.02
C SER A 169 5.87 1.31 7.15
N MET A 170 7.05 1.95 7.19
CA MET A 170 7.31 3.12 8.03
C MET A 170 6.25 4.21 7.86
N SER A 171 5.68 4.36 6.65
CA SER A 171 4.64 5.36 6.37
C SER A 171 3.36 5.09 7.16
N ASP A 172 3.00 3.81 7.32
CA ASP A 172 1.83 3.38 8.09
C ASP A 172 2.04 3.60 9.58
N VAL A 173 3.20 3.17 10.10
CA VAL A 173 3.54 3.33 11.51
C VAL A 173 3.51 4.81 11.90
N LYS A 174 4.16 5.68 11.12
CA LYS A 174 4.20 7.12 11.42
C LYS A 174 2.82 7.76 11.32
N ALA A 175 2.01 7.41 10.31
CA ALA A 175 0.66 7.94 10.18
C ALA A 175 -0.23 7.50 11.36
N ALA A 176 -0.19 6.21 11.74
CA ALA A 176 -0.95 5.66 12.85
C ALA A 176 -0.56 6.33 14.17
N ARG A 177 0.73 6.42 14.49
CA ARG A 177 1.21 7.08 15.71
C ARG A 177 0.80 8.56 15.78
N ALA A 178 0.93 9.29 14.67
CA ALA A 178 0.53 10.69 14.60
C ALA A 178 -0.99 10.91 14.69
N ALA A 179 -1.78 9.92 14.27
CA ALA A 179 -3.24 9.93 14.37
C ALA A 179 -3.77 9.42 15.73
N GLY A 180 -2.92 8.82 16.57
CA GLY A 180 -3.33 8.19 17.83
C GLY A 180 -3.97 6.81 17.66
N PHE A 181 -3.70 6.11 16.56
CA PHE A 181 -4.14 4.75 16.26
C PHE A 181 -3.17 3.70 16.81
N ASN A 182 -3.70 2.52 17.11
CA ASN A 182 -2.88 1.32 17.20
C ASN A 182 -2.42 0.89 15.80
N ILE A 183 -1.29 0.16 15.73
CA ILE A 183 -0.71 -0.29 14.46
C ILE A 183 -0.18 -1.72 14.56
N ILE A 184 -0.66 -2.60 13.70
CA ILE A 184 -0.09 -3.93 13.47
C ILE A 184 0.50 -3.96 12.07
N CYS A 185 1.74 -4.44 11.95
CA CYS A 185 2.43 -4.51 10.68
C CYS A 185 2.59 -5.94 10.16
N MET A 186 2.50 -6.06 8.84
CA MET A 186 2.82 -7.30 8.13
C MET A 186 4.32 -7.41 7.92
N SER A 187 4.91 -8.58 8.23
CA SER A 187 6.36 -8.81 8.06
C SER A 187 6.76 -9.04 6.60
N TYR A 188 5.80 -9.41 5.76
CA TYR A 188 6.00 -9.78 4.35
C TYR A 188 5.96 -8.60 3.39
N GLY A 189 5.66 -7.40 3.86
CA GLY A 189 5.40 -6.23 3.03
C GLY A 189 6.65 -5.53 2.46
N TYR A 190 6.48 -4.28 2.03
CA TYR A 190 7.49 -3.49 1.32
C TYR A 190 8.02 -2.35 2.19
N ASN A 191 9.12 -2.57 2.89
CA ASN A 191 9.73 -1.54 3.73
C ASN A 191 11.18 -1.23 3.30
N HIS A 192 11.41 -1.13 1.99
CA HIS A 192 12.70 -0.72 1.40
C HIS A 192 13.91 -1.56 1.84
N GLY A 193 13.68 -2.82 2.27
CA GLY A 193 14.70 -3.73 2.78
C GLY A 193 15.01 -3.56 4.27
N GLU A 194 14.31 -2.67 4.98
CA GLU A 194 14.43 -2.48 6.43
C GLU A 194 13.44 -3.37 7.18
N ASP A 195 13.79 -3.82 8.39
CA ASP A 195 12.86 -4.57 9.24
C ASP A 195 11.80 -3.61 9.82
N ILE A 196 10.53 -3.90 9.59
CA ILE A 196 9.43 -3.08 10.09
C ILE A 196 9.40 -3.03 11.63
N ARG A 197 10.00 -4.01 12.31
CA ARG A 197 10.13 -4.04 13.77
C ARG A 197 10.95 -2.87 14.33
N ASP A 198 11.88 -2.31 13.53
CA ASP A 198 12.71 -1.17 13.91
C ASP A 198 11.88 0.12 14.09
N TYR A 199 10.68 0.16 13.53
CA TYR A 199 9.74 1.29 13.66
C TYR A 199 8.77 1.15 14.83
N ASN A 200 8.90 0.10 15.66
CA ASN A 200 8.14 -0.15 16.88
C ASN A 200 6.61 -0.10 16.67
N PRO A 201 6.03 -0.91 15.79
CA PRO A 201 4.59 -1.13 15.76
C PRO A 201 4.14 -1.85 17.05
N ASP A 202 2.83 -1.88 17.34
CA ASP A 202 2.30 -2.56 18.52
C ASP A 202 2.44 -4.09 18.41
N ALA A 203 2.36 -4.62 17.17
CA ALA A 203 2.66 -6.01 16.84
C ALA A 203 3.14 -6.14 15.38
N VAL A 204 3.81 -7.26 15.10
CA VAL A 204 4.16 -7.69 13.75
C VAL A 204 3.69 -9.12 13.56
N VAL A 205 3.01 -9.39 12.46
CA VAL A 205 2.46 -10.71 12.11
C VAL A 205 3.00 -11.19 10.76
N ASP A 206 3.07 -12.49 10.59
CA ASP A 206 3.55 -13.12 9.36
C ASP A 206 2.38 -13.46 8.40
N SER A 207 1.14 -13.39 8.88
CA SER A 207 -0.08 -13.53 8.10
C SER A 207 -1.17 -12.61 8.66
N MET A 208 -1.99 -12.01 7.77
CA MET A 208 -3.03 -11.07 8.22
C MET A 208 -4.09 -11.75 9.09
N ASP A 209 -4.36 -13.02 8.93
CA ASP A 209 -5.37 -13.71 9.72
C ASP A 209 -4.97 -13.92 11.19
N GLU A 210 -3.69 -13.75 11.56
CA GLU A 210 -3.23 -13.74 12.95
C GLU A 210 -3.83 -12.57 13.76
N VAL A 211 -4.20 -11.47 13.08
CA VAL A 211 -4.85 -10.30 13.72
C VAL A 211 -6.10 -10.68 14.51
N LYS A 212 -6.80 -11.74 14.09
CA LYS A 212 -7.99 -12.27 14.79
C LYS A 212 -7.73 -12.61 16.26
N THR A 213 -6.51 -13.01 16.58
CA THR A 213 -6.12 -13.49 17.94
C THR A 213 -5.45 -12.42 18.79
N LEU A 214 -5.11 -11.28 18.22
CA LEU A 214 -4.36 -10.22 18.88
C LEU A 214 -5.24 -9.15 19.52
N ILE A 215 -6.53 -9.15 19.21
CA ILE A 215 -7.45 -8.07 19.61
C ILE A 215 -8.72 -8.68 20.19
N ASP A 216 -9.19 -8.09 21.30
CA ASP A 216 -10.54 -8.36 21.81
C ASP A 216 -11.55 -7.62 20.93
N TRP A 217 -12.17 -8.37 20.05
CA TRP A 217 -13.23 -7.89 19.15
C TRP A 217 -14.57 -7.86 19.93
N ALA A 218 -14.86 -6.71 20.53
CA ALA A 218 -16.12 -6.50 21.26
C ALA A 218 -17.26 -6.12 20.31
#